data_0801a0524c58c25bae26e0ab8eadfdcc
#
_entry.id   0801a0524c58c25bae26e0ab8eadfdcc
#
_cell.length_a   1.000
_cell.length_b   1.000
_cell.length_c   1.000
_cell.angle_alpha   90.00
_cell.angle_beta   90.00
_cell.angle_gamma   90.00
#
_symmetry.space_group_name_H-M   'P 1'
#
loop_
_entity.id
_entity.type
_entity.pdbx_description
1 polymer ?
#
loop_
_entity_poly.entity_id
_entity_poly.type
_entity_poly.pdbx_seq_one_letter_code
_entity_poly.pdbx_strand_id
1 'polypeptide(L)'
;MKNNLPNFLIVGAAKSGTSSMHQYLMQHPEVFMPSYNENGMKVKEPRFLISDIVSDRLDNGVWTFDEYASLFSKVRGEKAIGEATVLYLYYYRETIKNIKHFLGANVRIIIMLRNPADRAYSAYQHVSRGYQENKSFEEALEMEDQRFDSQKKITPMILYKKMGLYFEMVKAYKESFDNIHIVFYEDFRDNIELEMNKVYDFLEISRNNSIDLTKKYNVGGKRWKNSALKYFIINDNVIKVILNWILPHKFKSSLRRIIVNISTVKTPKMKEKTRIMLNEFYRQDITKLAKLLNKN
;
A
#
# COMPACT_ATOMS: atom_id res chain seq x y z
N MET A 1 16.12 17.09 21.54
CA MET A 1 15.49 15.78 21.60
C MET A 1 15.95 15.00 20.39
N LYS A 2 16.49 13.76 20.50
CA LYS A 2 16.72 12.92 19.32
C LYS A 2 15.35 12.67 18.70
N ASN A 3 15.11 13.17 17.50
CA ASN A 3 13.91 12.82 16.74
C ASN A 3 13.96 11.33 16.46
N ASN A 4 13.04 10.56 17.02
CA ASN A 4 12.90 9.12 16.79
C ASN A 4 12.31 8.91 15.38
N LEU A 5 13.08 9.23 14.34
CA LEU A 5 12.65 9.07 12.95
C LEU A 5 12.73 7.60 12.51
N PRO A 6 12.04 7.20 11.45
CA PRO A 6 12.10 5.84 10.93
C PRO A 6 13.52 5.39 10.59
N ASN A 7 13.87 4.17 11.01
CA ASN A 7 15.08 3.48 10.61
C ASN A 7 14.81 2.33 9.60
N PHE A 8 13.51 2.07 9.30
CA PHE A 8 13.12 1.23 8.18
C PHE A 8 11.87 1.74 7.47
N LEU A 9 11.72 1.39 6.18
CA LEU A 9 10.57 1.77 5.35
C LEU A 9 10.05 0.57 4.55
N ILE A 10 8.72 0.41 4.46
CA ILE A 10 8.06 -0.46 3.48
C ILE A 10 7.62 0.42 2.30
N VAL A 11 8.42 0.46 1.25
CA VAL A 11 8.26 1.42 0.16
C VAL A 11 7.23 1.03 -0.91
N GLY A 12 6.76 -0.20 -0.90
CA GLY A 12 5.82 -0.72 -1.89
C GLY A 12 6.06 -2.22 -2.15
N ALA A 13 5.51 -2.75 -3.24
CA ALA A 13 4.64 -2.13 -4.21
C ALA A 13 3.19 -2.11 -3.75
N ALA A 14 2.42 -1.16 -4.28
CA ALA A 14 0.99 -1.15 -4.05
C ALA A 14 0.33 -2.47 -4.47
N LYS A 15 -0.53 -3.04 -3.60
CA LYS A 15 -1.26 -4.31 -3.82
C LYS A 15 -0.41 -5.58 -3.74
N SER A 16 0.74 -5.51 -3.09
CA SER A 16 1.68 -6.62 -2.88
C SER A 16 1.74 -7.11 -1.41
N GLY A 17 0.69 -6.90 -0.62
CA GLY A 17 0.63 -7.44 0.76
C GLY A 17 1.15 -6.50 1.85
N THR A 18 1.61 -5.30 1.53
CA THR A 18 2.18 -4.32 2.47
C THR A 18 1.29 -4.01 3.68
N SER A 19 -0.04 -4.11 3.53
CA SER A 19 -0.96 -3.90 4.66
C SER A 19 -0.92 -5.02 5.69
N SER A 20 -0.74 -6.27 5.26
CA SER A 20 -0.57 -7.40 6.17
C SER A 20 0.78 -7.32 6.87
N MET A 21 1.86 -7.07 6.12
CA MET A 21 3.20 -6.85 6.68
C MET A 21 3.18 -5.75 7.75
N HIS A 22 2.61 -4.59 7.44
CA HIS A 22 2.46 -3.49 8.39
C HIS A 22 1.71 -3.92 9.68
N GLN A 23 0.58 -4.63 9.52
CA GLN A 23 -0.23 -5.05 10.66
C GLN A 23 0.44 -6.14 11.52
N TYR A 24 1.27 -6.99 10.92
CA TYR A 24 2.04 -7.98 11.68
C TYR A 24 3.19 -7.31 12.42
N LEU A 25 3.93 -6.42 11.78
CA LEU A 25 5.00 -5.67 12.43
C LEU A 25 4.50 -4.80 13.58
N MET A 26 3.32 -4.18 13.45
CA MET A 26 2.70 -3.41 14.54
C MET A 26 2.39 -4.22 15.81
N GLN A 27 2.28 -5.54 15.73
CA GLN A 27 2.05 -6.40 16.88
C GLN A 27 3.35 -6.76 17.61
N HIS A 28 4.51 -6.46 17.01
CA HIS A 28 5.80 -6.86 17.55
C HIS A 28 6.28 -5.86 18.61
N PRO A 29 6.68 -6.30 19.83
CA PRO A 29 7.03 -5.41 20.94
C PRO A 29 8.29 -4.54 20.67
N GLU A 30 9.20 -4.99 19.81
CA GLU A 30 10.40 -4.24 19.43
C GLU A 30 10.18 -3.34 18.20
N VAL A 31 8.93 -3.21 17.69
CA VAL A 31 8.61 -2.44 16.49
C VAL A 31 7.63 -1.32 16.80
N PHE A 32 7.96 -0.12 16.37
CA PHE A 32 7.04 1.01 16.35
C PHE A 32 6.65 1.34 14.90
N MET A 33 5.34 1.40 14.63
CA MET A 33 4.79 1.94 13.38
C MET A 33 3.61 2.86 13.71
N PRO A 34 3.54 4.07 13.11
CA PRO A 34 2.45 4.99 13.40
C PRO A 34 1.11 4.46 12.88
N SER A 35 0.07 4.58 13.71
CA SER A 35 -1.30 4.19 13.36
C SER A 35 -2.22 5.39 13.22
N TYR A 36 -1.99 6.39 14.07
CA TYR A 36 -2.81 7.60 14.17
C TYR A 36 -1.90 8.81 14.40
N ASN A 37 -2.28 9.95 13.84
CA ASN A 37 -1.65 11.23 14.16
C ASN A 37 -2.19 11.79 15.50
N GLU A 38 -1.69 12.94 15.93
CA GLU A 38 -2.09 13.62 17.15
C GLU A 38 -3.59 13.97 17.18
N ASN A 39 -4.19 14.21 16.02
CA ASN A 39 -5.63 14.49 15.86
C ASN A 39 -6.50 13.22 15.81
N GLY A 40 -5.93 12.05 16.06
CA GLY A 40 -6.66 10.78 16.03
C GLY A 40 -7.04 10.29 14.62
N MET A 41 -6.50 10.91 13.56
CA MET A 41 -6.71 10.42 12.20
C MET A 41 -5.78 9.25 11.90
N LYS A 42 -6.31 8.25 11.21
CA LYS A 42 -5.54 7.07 10.84
C LYS A 42 -4.50 7.40 9.77
N VAL A 43 -3.23 7.20 10.10
CA VAL A 43 -2.09 7.47 9.20
C VAL A 43 -1.31 6.17 8.99
N LYS A 44 -1.75 5.33 8.06
CA LYS A 44 -0.96 4.16 7.65
C LYS A 44 0.13 4.55 6.67
N GLU A 45 -0.21 5.43 5.73
CA GLU A 45 0.65 5.88 4.64
C GLU A 45 0.88 7.39 4.77
N PRO A 46 1.93 7.84 5.47
CA PRO A 46 2.22 9.27 5.66
C PRO A 46 2.44 10.01 4.35
N ARG A 47 3.11 9.39 3.37
CA ARG A 47 3.42 9.98 2.04
C ARG A 47 4.33 11.21 2.10
N PHE A 48 4.89 11.54 3.25
CA PHE A 48 5.72 12.72 3.45
C PHE A 48 6.89 12.80 2.47
N LEU A 49 7.60 11.68 2.23
CA LEU A 49 8.78 11.65 1.34
C LEU A 49 8.46 11.88 -0.15
N ILE A 50 7.19 12.03 -0.50
CA ILE A 50 6.71 12.39 -1.85
C ILE A 50 5.65 13.50 -1.79
N SER A 51 5.61 14.28 -0.71
CA SER A 51 4.63 15.36 -0.48
C SER A 51 4.55 16.32 -1.67
N ASP A 52 5.69 16.73 -2.20
CA ASP A 52 5.79 17.68 -3.34
C ASP A 52 5.12 17.15 -4.62
N ILE A 53 4.96 15.82 -4.75
CA ILE A 53 4.37 15.19 -5.94
C ILE A 53 2.87 14.91 -5.75
N VAL A 54 2.46 14.51 -4.53
CA VAL A 54 1.14 13.91 -4.34
C VAL A 54 0.17 14.75 -3.49
N SER A 55 0.62 15.81 -2.82
CA SER A 55 -0.23 16.63 -1.95
C SER A 55 -1.42 17.26 -2.69
N ASP A 56 -1.22 17.68 -3.95
CA ASP A 56 -2.31 18.22 -4.79
C ASP A 56 -3.29 17.15 -5.29
N ARG A 57 -2.91 15.87 -5.24
CA ARG A 57 -3.70 14.74 -5.75
C ARG A 57 -4.43 13.97 -4.67
N LEU A 58 -3.86 13.91 -3.47
CA LEU A 58 -4.34 13.07 -2.38
C LEU A 58 -4.65 13.90 -1.15
N ASP A 59 -5.86 13.78 -0.65
CA ASP A 59 -6.31 14.55 0.52
C ASP A 59 -5.78 14.00 1.85
N ASN A 60 -5.32 12.73 1.87
CA ASN A 60 -4.84 12.06 3.08
C ASN A 60 -3.32 11.89 3.03
N GLY A 61 -2.60 12.60 3.86
CA GLY A 61 -1.15 12.51 3.98
C GLY A 61 -0.64 13.41 5.10
N VAL A 62 0.66 13.45 5.24
CA VAL A 62 1.40 14.34 6.13
C VAL A 62 2.32 15.14 5.23
N TRP A 63 2.23 16.45 5.27
CA TRP A 63 2.82 17.28 4.24
C TRP A 63 3.99 18.12 4.72
N THR A 64 4.20 18.22 6.04
CA THR A 64 5.33 18.94 6.65
C THR A 64 6.23 17.98 7.44
N PHE A 65 7.49 18.37 7.62
CA PHE A 65 8.44 17.57 8.41
C PHE A 65 8.02 17.47 9.88
N ASP A 66 7.50 18.54 10.46
CA ASP A 66 7.07 18.54 11.86
C ASP A 66 5.90 17.59 12.10
N GLU A 67 4.90 17.58 11.21
CA GLU A 67 3.81 16.60 11.24
C GLU A 67 4.34 15.16 11.08
N TYR A 68 5.30 14.96 10.19
CA TYR A 68 5.90 13.63 9.98
C TYR A 68 6.67 13.17 11.22
N ALA A 69 7.51 14.01 11.78
CA ALA A 69 8.26 13.71 12.99
C ALA A 69 7.34 13.45 14.19
N SER A 70 6.22 14.16 14.30
CA SER A 70 5.24 13.98 15.38
C SER A 70 4.61 12.58 15.39
N LEU A 71 4.53 11.89 14.24
CA LEU A 71 4.03 10.52 14.16
C LEU A 71 4.85 9.53 15.02
N PHE A 72 6.10 9.85 15.27
CA PHE A 72 7.05 9.01 16.00
C PHE A 72 7.30 9.48 17.44
N SER A 73 6.55 10.46 17.92
CA SER A 73 6.68 11.04 19.29
C SER A 73 6.42 9.99 20.40
N LYS A 74 5.68 8.92 20.09
CA LYS A 74 5.31 7.85 21.03
C LYS A 74 6.30 6.70 21.07
N VAL A 75 7.42 6.74 20.36
CA VAL A 75 8.49 5.73 20.43
C VAL A 75 9.08 5.71 21.84
N ARG A 76 9.21 4.50 22.41
CA ARG A 76 9.67 4.27 23.80
C ARG A 76 10.89 3.37 23.91
N GLY A 77 11.69 3.26 22.84
CA GLY A 77 12.90 2.44 22.84
C GLY A 77 12.79 1.20 21.94
N GLU A 78 11.75 1.13 21.11
CA GLU A 78 11.64 0.11 20.06
C GLU A 78 12.85 0.17 19.12
N LYS A 79 13.41 -1.02 18.79
CA LYS A 79 14.61 -1.12 17.94
C LYS A 79 14.32 -0.75 16.48
N ALA A 80 13.17 -1.21 15.99
CA ALA A 80 12.73 -0.96 14.62
C ALA A 80 11.60 0.08 14.62
N ILE A 81 11.88 1.25 14.06
CA ILE A 81 10.93 2.36 13.91
C ILE A 81 10.65 2.50 12.41
N GLY A 82 9.39 2.33 11.99
CA GLY A 82 9.10 2.30 10.56
C GLY A 82 7.79 2.92 10.14
N GLU A 83 7.64 3.06 8.84
CA GLU A 83 6.39 3.40 8.17
C GLU A 83 6.20 2.64 6.86
N ALA A 84 4.99 2.64 6.30
CA ALA A 84 4.65 1.93 5.08
C ALA A 84 3.86 2.82 4.14
N THR A 85 4.50 3.30 3.08
CA THR A 85 3.86 4.07 2.00
C THR A 85 4.12 3.40 0.66
N VAL A 86 3.06 2.85 0.06
CA VAL A 86 3.16 2.00 -1.14
C VAL A 86 3.54 2.75 -2.41
N LEU A 87 3.40 4.07 -2.43
CA LEU A 87 3.75 4.92 -3.56
C LEU A 87 5.24 5.26 -3.63
N TYR A 88 6.00 5.05 -2.56
CA TYR A 88 7.44 5.34 -2.52
C TYR A 88 8.23 4.53 -3.54
N LEU A 89 7.81 3.30 -3.83
CA LEU A 89 8.45 2.51 -4.86
C LEU A 89 8.24 3.10 -6.26
N TYR A 90 7.04 3.58 -6.57
CA TYR A 90 6.75 4.17 -7.88
C TYR A 90 7.43 5.53 -8.07
N TYR A 91 7.40 6.38 -7.07
CA TYR A 91 8.07 7.68 -7.06
C TYR A 91 9.50 7.58 -6.50
N TYR A 92 10.21 6.52 -6.87
CA TYR A 92 11.51 6.15 -6.29
C TYR A 92 12.55 7.26 -6.31
N ARG A 93 12.61 8.06 -7.37
CA ARG A 93 13.63 9.13 -7.52
C ARG A 93 13.52 10.17 -6.42
N GLU A 94 12.32 10.70 -6.21
CA GLU A 94 12.06 11.69 -5.17
C GLU A 94 12.12 11.05 -3.79
N THR A 95 11.58 9.85 -3.64
CA THR A 95 11.63 9.11 -2.37
C THR A 95 13.08 8.87 -1.93
N ILE A 96 13.96 8.37 -2.80
CA ILE A 96 15.36 8.11 -2.49
C ILE A 96 16.08 9.39 -2.07
N LYS A 97 15.87 10.49 -2.80
CA LYS A 97 16.42 11.81 -2.48
C LYS A 97 15.98 12.24 -1.07
N ASN A 98 14.69 12.14 -0.78
CA ASN A 98 14.13 12.59 0.50
C ASN A 98 14.46 11.63 1.66
N ILE A 99 14.59 10.31 1.43
CA ILE A 99 15.15 9.39 2.45
C ILE A 99 16.54 9.83 2.86
N LYS A 100 17.44 10.05 1.89
CA LYS A 100 18.82 10.46 2.18
C LYS A 100 18.88 11.81 2.91
N HIS A 101 18.00 12.73 2.57
CA HIS A 101 17.94 14.07 3.18
C HIS A 101 17.40 14.04 4.62
N PHE A 102 16.27 13.38 4.86
CA PHE A 102 15.57 13.45 6.15
C PHE A 102 15.93 12.31 7.11
N LEU A 103 16.23 11.11 6.59
CA LEU A 103 16.44 9.90 7.38
C LEU A 103 17.87 9.38 7.33
N GLY A 104 18.65 9.78 6.32
CA GLY A 104 20.01 9.29 6.10
C GLY A 104 20.07 8.03 5.23
N ALA A 105 21.31 7.57 4.94
CA ALA A 105 21.54 6.45 4.04
C ALA A 105 21.42 5.05 4.72
N ASN A 106 21.45 4.99 6.05
CA ASN A 106 21.45 3.72 6.80
C ASN A 106 20.06 3.14 7.04
N VAL A 107 19.02 3.71 6.42
CA VAL A 107 17.65 3.23 6.55
C VAL A 107 17.48 1.87 5.88
N ARG A 108 16.85 0.91 6.56
CA ARG A 108 16.51 -0.40 6.01
C ARG A 108 15.27 -0.28 5.10
N ILE A 109 15.36 -0.82 3.91
CA ILE A 109 14.28 -0.74 2.89
C ILE A 109 13.66 -2.12 2.66
N ILE A 110 12.36 -2.23 2.86
CA ILE A 110 11.60 -3.44 2.52
C ILE A 110 10.78 -3.15 1.25
N ILE A 111 10.99 -3.98 0.23
CA ILE A 111 10.27 -3.91 -1.06
C ILE A 111 9.45 -5.19 -1.22
N MET A 112 8.14 -5.08 -1.26
CA MET A 112 7.24 -6.21 -1.54
C MET A 112 6.83 -6.19 -3.00
N LEU A 113 7.18 -7.21 -3.74
CA LEU A 113 6.83 -7.37 -5.15
C LEU A 113 5.73 -8.42 -5.33
N ARG A 114 4.98 -8.32 -6.39
CA ARG A 114 3.94 -9.26 -6.80
C ARG A 114 3.97 -9.44 -8.30
N ASN A 115 3.47 -10.57 -8.82
CA ASN A 115 3.23 -10.69 -10.26
C ASN A 115 2.57 -9.42 -10.79
N PRO A 116 3.18 -8.68 -11.73
CA PRO A 116 2.74 -7.33 -12.09
C PRO A 116 1.37 -7.31 -12.76
N ALA A 117 0.97 -8.36 -13.50
CA ALA A 117 -0.38 -8.46 -14.06
C ALA A 117 -1.44 -8.63 -12.95
N ASP A 118 -1.17 -9.48 -11.94
CA ASP A 118 -2.06 -9.66 -10.79
C ASP A 118 -2.10 -8.42 -9.90
N ARG A 119 -0.97 -7.70 -9.77
CA ARG A 119 -0.92 -6.42 -9.08
C ARG A 119 -1.78 -5.37 -9.78
N ALA A 120 -1.66 -5.22 -11.11
CA ALA A 120 -2.44 -4.29 -11.91
C ALA A 120 -3.94 -4.53 -11.74
N TYR A 121 -4.37 -5.80 -11.87
CA TYR A 121 -5.77 -6.15 -11.69
C TYR A 121 -6.25 -5.92 -10.24
N SER A 122 -5.42 -6.21 -9.25
CA SER A 122 -5.73 -5.92 -7.85
C SER A 122 -5.84 -4.42 -7.56
N ALA A 123 -5.05 -3.58 -8.26
CA ALA A 123 -5.14 -2.12 -8.17
C ALA A 123 -6.44 -1.61 -8.81
N TYR A 124 -6.77 -2.09 -10.00
CA TYR A 124 -8.05 -1.79 -10.64
C TYR A 124 -9.25 -2.15 -9.74
N GLN A 125 -9.27 -3.36 -9.18
CA GLN A 125 -10.31 -3.77 -8.24
C GLN A 125 -10.38 -2.87 -6.99
N HIS A 126 -9.24 -2.38 -6.53
CA HIS A 126 -9.18 -1.48 -5.38
C HIS A 126 -9.75 -0.10 -5.70
N VAL A 127 -9.34 0.50 -6.81
CA VAL A 127 -9.81 1.82 -7.25
C VAL A 127 -11.29 1.77 -7.65
N SER A 128 -11.76 0.68 -8.28
CA SER A 128 -13.16 0.46 -8.63
C SER A 128 -14.09 0.36 -7.40
N ARG A 129 -13.57 -0.01 -6.22
CA ARG A 129 -14.35 0.03 -4.98
C ARG A 129 -14.61 1.46 -4.49
N GLY A 130 -13.71 2.39 -4.79
CA GLY A 130 -13.94 3.83 -4.67
C GLY A 130 -14.73 4.39 -5.88
N TYR A 131 -14.75 5.70 -6.08
CA TYR A 131 -15.42 6.34 -7.22
C TYR A 131 -14.49 6.71 -8.36
N GLN A 132 -13.20 6.45 -8.21
CA GLN A 132 -12.19 6.92 -9.16
C GLN A 132 -12.02 5.99 -10.37
N GLU A 133 -12.72 4.84 -10.41
CA GLU A 133 -12.71 3.93 -11.56
C GLU A 133 -14.12 3.49 -11.93
N ASN A 134 -14.54 3.80 -13.16
CA ASN A 134 -15.84 3.47 -13.75
C ASN A 134 -15.74 2.77 -15.12
N LYS A 135 -14.52 2.58 -15.61
CA LYS A 135 -14.23 1.91 -16.88
C LYS A 135 -14.06 0.40 -16.66
N SER A 136 -14.16 -0.38 -17.72
CA SER A 136 -13.68 -1.77 -17.71
C SER A 136 -12.16 -1.80 -17.49
N PHE A 137 -11.62 -2.96 -17.10
CA PHE A 137 -10.18 -3.06 -16.85
C PHE A 137 -9.37 -2.78 -18.11
N GLU A 138 -9.82 -3.27 -19.24
CA GLU A 138 -9.18 -3.09 -20.54
C GLU A 138 -9.13 -1.59 -20.94
N GLU A 139 -10.26 -0.90 -20.88
CA GLU A 139 -10.33 0.54 -21.14
C GLU A 139 -9.48 1.35 -20.16
N ALA A 140 -9.48 0.94 -18.87
CA ALA A 140 -8.69 1.59 -17.85
C ALA A 140 -7.18 1.45 -18.08
N LEU A 141 -6.72 0.30 -18.61
CA LEU A 141 -5.33 0.09 -19.03
C LEU A 141 -4.91 0.95 -20.23
N GLU A 142 -5.83 1.16 -21.17
CA GLU A 142 -5.57 1.99 -22.37
C GLU A 142 -5.50 3.47 -22.02
N MET A 143 -6.36 3.91 -21.10
CA MET A 143 -6.55 5.34 -20.79
C MET A 143 -5.76 5.81 -19.56
N GLU A 144 -4.92 4.98 -18.92
CA GLU A 144 -4.32 5.31 -17.63
C GLU A 144 -3.53 6.62 -17.66
N ASP A 145 -2.74 6.86 -18.71
CA ASP A 145 -1.90 8.06 -18.83
C ASP A 145 -2.74 9.30 -19.09
N GLN A 146 -3.63 9.24 -20.07
CA GLN A 146 -4.51 10.36 -20.40
C GLN A 146 -5.33 10.81 -19.18
N ARG A 147 -5.85 9.86 -18.40
CA ARG A 147 -6.64 10.16 -17.22
C ARG A 147 -5.78 10.73 -16.10
N PHE A 148 -4.57 10.20 -15.91
CA PHE A 148 -3.67 10.69 -14.88
C PHE A 148 -3.23 12.12 -15.16
N ASP A 149 -2.96 12.47 -16.41
CA ASP A 149 -2.52 13.81 -16.82
C ASP A 149 -3.68 14.82 -16.80
N SER A 150 -4.87 14.42 -17.23
CA SER A 150 -6.04 15.31 -17.33
C SER A 150 -6.77 15.54 -15.98
N GLN A 151 -6.63 14.64 -15.00
CA GLN A 151 -7.38 14.70 -13.76
C GLN A 151 -6.46 14.90 -12.55
N LYS A 152 -6.39 16.13 -12.02
CA LYS A 152 -5.52 16.47 -10.90
C LYS A 152 -5.82 15.70 -9.61
N LYS A 153 -7.08 15.42 -9.31
CA LYS A 153 -7.53 14.73 -8.08
C LYS A 153 -7.72 13.22 -8.25
N ILE A 154 -7.11 12.60 -9.25
CA ILE A 154 -7.15 11.15 -9.42
C ILE A 154 -5.95 10.50 -8.72
N THR A 155 -6.20 9.36 -8.05
CA THR A 155 -5.14 8.62 -7.38
C THR A 155 -4.09 8.09 -8.35
N PRO A 156 -2.78 8.15 -8.02
CA PRO A 156 -1.74 7.48 -8.83
C PRO A 156 -1.95 5.97 -9.02
N MET A 157 -2.76 5.35 -8.16
CA MET A 157 -3.09 3.92 -8.25
C MET A 157 -3.75 3.50 -9.56
N ILE A 158 -4.24 4.45 -10.38
CA ILE A 158 -4.78 4.17 -11.72
C ILE A 158 -3.70 3.88 -12.77
N LEU A 159 -2.44 4.15 -12.49
CA LEU A 159 -1.31 3.80 -13.35
C LEU A 159 -1.03 2.29 -13.27
N TYR A 160 -2.00 1.52 -13.76
CA TYR A 160 -2.04 0.07 -13.58
C TYR A 160 -0.85 -0.64 -14.22
N LYS A 161 -0.45 -0.26 -15.41
CA LYS A 161 0.72 -0.84 -16.08
C LYS A 161 2.02 -0.28 -15.51
N LYS A 162 2.14 1.04 -15.42
CA LYS A 162 3.40 1.70 -15.06
C LYS A 162 3.91 1.31 -13.68
N MET A 163 3.03 1.21 -12.68
CA MET A 163 3.42 0.78 -11.33
C MET A 163 3.83 -0.69 -11.22
N GLY A 164 3.74 -1.47 -12.29
CA GLY A 164 4.21 -2.85 -12.37
C GLY A 164 5.55 -3.02 -13.07
N LEU A 165 6.14 -1.97 -13.61
CA LEU A 165 7.47 -1.95 -14.22
C LEU A 165 8.51 -1.77 -13.10
N TYR A 166 8.93 -2.88 -12.48
CA TYR A 166 9.71 -2.86 -11.24
C TYR A 166 11.21 -2.65 -11.43
N PHE A 167 11.76 -3.02 -12.60
CA PHE A 167 13.20 -3.12 -12.77
C PHE A 167 13.93 -1.83 -12.40
N GLU A 168 13.56 -0.70 -13.00
CA GLU A 168 14.24 0.59 -12.74
C GLU A 168 14.03 1.06 -11.29
N MET A 169 12.85 0.81 -10.72
CA MET A 169 12.53 1.17 -9.34
C MET A 169 13.43 0.40 -8.36
N VAL A 170 13.48 -0.92 -8.49
CA VAL A 170 14.27 -1.79 -7.61
C VAL A 170 15.75 -1.55 -7.80
N LYS A 171 16.21 -1.37 -9.05
CA LYS A 171 17.60 -1.05 -9.38
C LYS A 171 18.04 0.23 -8.66
N ALA A 172 17.26 1.31 -8.78
CA ALA A 172 17.60 2.58 -8.16
C ALA A 172 17.70 2.49 -6.62
N TYR A 173 16.81 1.73 -5.97
CA TYR A 173 16.92 1.47 -4.54
C TYR A 173 18.20 0.68 -4.22
N LYS A 174 18.51 -0.39 -4.97
CA LYS A 174 19.71 -1.22 -4.75
C LYS A 174 21.01 -0.46 -4.95
N GLU A 175 21.02 0.51 -5.85
CA GLU A 175 22.18 1.39 -6.09
C GLU A 175 22.29 2.50 -5.02
N SER A 176 21.24 2.75 -4.25
CA SER A 176 21.17 3.87 -3.31
C SER A 176 21.31 3.48 -1.84
N PHE A 177 21.03 2.22 -1.49
CA PHE A 177 21.03 1.72 -0.11
C PHE A 177 21.64 0.33 -0.03
N ASP A 178 22.42 0.09 1.02
CA ASP A 178 23.05 -1.22 1.28
C ASP A 178 22.05 -2.20 1.92
N ASN A 179 21.12 -1.70 2.71
CA ASN A 179 20.19 -2.50 3.50
C ASN A 179 18.83 -2.62 2.80
N ILE A 180 18.69 -3.60 1.90
CA ILE A 180 17.44 -3.86 1.17
C ILE A 180 17.00 -5.30 1.35
N HIS A 181 15.74 -5.48 1.70
CA HIS A 181 15.07 -6.78 1.74
C HIS A 181 13.91 -6.84 0.75
N ILE A 182 13.91 -7.82 -0.14
CA ILE A 182 12.86 -8.00 -1.15
C ILE A 182 12.02 -9.21 -0.77
N VAL A 183 10.71 -8.98 -0.65
CA VAL A 183 9.70 -9.99 -0.33
C VAL A 183 8.80 -10.19 -1.56
N PHE A 184 8.67 -11.42 -2.04
CA PHE A 184 7.68 -11.73 -3.06
C PHE A 184 6.35 -12.06 -2.39
N TYR A 185 5.29 -11.43 -2.87
CA TYR A 185 3.94 -11.60 -2.32
C TYR A 185 3.48 -13.05 -2.34
N GLU A 186 3.85 -13.79 -3.37
CA GLU A 186 3.53 -15.20 -3.53
C GLU A 186 4.16 -16.03 -2.40
N ASP A 187 5.45 -15.84 -2.13
CA ASP A 187 6.17 -16.51 -1.04
C ASP A 187 5.58 -16.10 0.33
N PHE A 188 5.33 -14.79 0.51
CA PHE A 188 4.72 -14.26 1.72
C PHE A 188 3.31 -14.77 1.98
N ARG A 189 2.51 -15.01 0.92
CA ARG A 189 1.17 -15.59 1.02
C ARG A 189 1.22 -17.05 1.41
N ASP A 190 2.17 -17.82 0.84
CA ASP A 190 2.23 -19.28 0.94
C ASP A 190 3.04 -19.74 2.15
N ASN A 191 4.03 -18.95 2.60
CA ASN A 191 4.93 -19.25 3.71
C ASN A 191 5.12 -18.03 4.64
N ILE A 192 4.02 -17.52 5.18
CA ILE A 192 3.99 -16.25 5.91
C ILE A 192 4.95 -16.20 7.11
N GLU A 193 5.04 -17.28 7.87
CA GLU A 193 5.92 -17.39 9.05
C GLU A 193 7.40 -17.30 8.65
N LEU A 194 7.78 -18.05 7.61
CA LEU A 194 9.15 -18.02 7.09
C LEU A 194 9.54 -16.62 6.60
N GLU A 195 8.66 -15.98 5.85
CA GLU A 195 8.94 -14.64 5.31
C GLU A 195 8.96 -13.58 6.42
N MET A 196 8.09 -13.68 7.43
CA MET A 196 8.15 -12.79 8.60
C MET A 196 9.45 -12.98 9.40
N ASN A 197 9.93 -14.22 9.59
CA ASN A 197 11.19 -14.47 10.26
C ASN A 197 12.38 -13.84 9.50
N LYS A 198 12.40 -13.90 8.16
CA LYS A 198 13.42 -13.19 7.36
C LYS A 198 13.35 -11.66 7.55
N VAL A 199 12.13 -11.12 7.68
CA VAL A 199 11.95 -9.69 7.96
C VAL A 199 12.43 -9.33 9.36
N TYR A 200 12.18 -10.16 10.37
CA TYR A 200 12.68 -9.94 11.75
C TYR A 200 14.20 -9.97 11.77
N ASP A 201 14.83 -10.97 11.13
CA ASP A 201 16.29 -11.06 11.00
C ASP A 201 16.86 -9.82 10.29
N PHE A 202 16.23 -9.35 9.21
CA PHE A 202 16.63 -8.14 8.48
C PHE A 202 16.50 -6.86 9.32
N LEU A 203 15.47 -6.76 10.16
CA LEU A 203 15.28 -5.63 11.07
C LEU A 203 16.11 -5.74 12.36
N GLU A 204 16.83 -6.85 12.57
CA GLU A 204 17.63 -7.14 13.76
C GLU A 204 16.78 -7.13 15.05
N ILE A 205 15.57 -7.65 14.95
CA ILE A 205 14.65 -7.83 16.08
C ILE A 205 14.45 -9.31 16.40
N SER A 206 13.99 -9.61 17.60
CA SER A 206 13.74 -10.98 18.04
C SER A 206 12.63 -11.63 17.19
N ARG A 207 12.71 -12.96 16.96
CA ARG A 207 11.59 -13.71 16.39
C ARG A 207 10.49 -13.84 17.45
N ASN A 208 9.25 -13.53 17.06
CA ASN A 208 8.13 -13.54 18.00
C ASN A 208 6.97 -14.39 17.45
N ASN A 209 6.79 -15.57 18.05
CA ASN A 209 5.76 -16.52 17.66
C ASN A 209 4.35 -16.19 18.24
N SER A 210 4.21 -15.14 19.03
CA SER A 210 2.91 -14.72 19.60
C SER A 210 2.10 -13.83 18.65
N ILE A 211 2.67 -13.43 17.49
CA ILE A 211 2.01 -12.59 16.50
C ILE A 211 0.96 -13.40 15.73
N ASP A 212 -0.27 -12.92 15.71
CA ASP A 212 -1.34 -13.55 14.93
C ASP A 212 -1.16 -13.31 13.42
N LEU A 213 -0.50 -14.26 12.75
CA LEU A 213 -0.27 -14.27 11.32
C LEU A 213 -1.46 -14.85 10.53
N THR A 214 -2.48 -15.39 11.19
CA THR A 214 -3.64 -16.02 10.52
C THR A 214 -4.61 -15.01 9.95
N LYS A 215 -4.65 -13.82 10.53
CA LYS A 215 -5.58 -12.75 10.16
C LYS A 215 -5.11 -12.04 8.88
N LYS A 216 -5.79 -12.29 7.78
CA LYS A 216 -5.52 -11.62 6.50
C LYS A 216 -6.13 -10.22 6.50
N TYR A 217 -5.32 -9.21 6.15
CA TYR A 217 -5.73 -7.81 6.10
C TYR A 217 -5.97 -7.34 4.67
N ASN A 218 -6.99 -6.50 4.48
CA ASN A 218 -7.36 -5.92 3.18
C ASN A 218 -7.56 -6.95 2.05
N VAL A 219 -8.17 -8.09 2.37
CA VAL A 219 -8.51 -9.12 1.38
C VAL A 219 -9.38 -8.50 0.29
N GLY A 220 -8.87 -8.49 -0.93
CA GLY A 220 -9.59 -8.03 -2.12
C GLY A 220 -10.70 -9.01 -2.53
N GLY A 221 -11.25 -8.81 -3.73
CA GLY A 221 -12.13 -9.81 -4.36
C GLY A 221 -13.63 -9.57 -4.23
N LYS A 222 -14.06 -8.40 -3.74
CA LYS A 222 -15.47 -8.00 -3.76
C LYS A 222 -15.67 -6.75 -4.62
N ARG A 223 -16.74 -6.70 -5.43
CA ARG A 223 -17.21 -5.53 -6.17
C ARG A 223 -18.64 -5.22 -5.80
N TRP A 224 -19.04 -3.97 -5.95
CA TRP A 224 -20.43 -3.57 -5.77
C TRP A 224 -21.32 -4.15 -6.88
N LYS A 225 -22.51 -4.62 -6.52
CA LYS A 225 -23.54 -5.10 -7.46
C LYS A 225 -24.09 -3.96 -8.32
N ASN A 226 -24.27 -2.78 -7.71
CA ASN A 226 -24.90 -1.63 -8.31
C ASN A 226 -24.15 -0.35 -7.94
N SER A 227 -23.89 0.51 -8.94
CA SER A 227 -23.18 1.78 -8.77
C SER A 227 -24.01 2.83 -8.01
N ALA A 228 -25.34 2.84 -8.16
CA ALA A 228 -26.22 3.74 -7.42
C ALA A 228 -26.24 3.38 -5.93
N LEU A 229 -26.31 2.08 -5.60
CA LEU A 229 -26.24 1.60 -4.23
C LEU A 229 -24.87 1.89 -3.59
N LYS A 230 -23.80 1.74 -4.37
CA LYS A 230 -22.46 2.14 -3.97
C LYS A 230 -22.41 3.63 -3.61
N TYR A 231 -22.94 4.49 -4.50
CA TYR A 231 -22.98 5.94 -4.29
C TYR A 231 -23.69 6.28 -2.98
N PHE A 232 -24.86 5.69 -2.74
CA PHE A 232 -25.65 5.91 -1.54
C PHE A 232 -24.94 5.44 -0.25
N ILE A 233 -24.22 4.32 -0.30
CA ILE A 233 -23.54 3.75 0.88
C ILE A 233 -22.22 4.45 1.18
N ILE A 234 -21.50 4.97 0.18
CA ILE A 234 -20.16 5.58 0.40
C ILE A 234 -20.29 7.07 0.73
N ASN A 235 -21.10 7.83 -0.02
CA ASN A 235 -21.23 9.27 0.18
C ASN A 235 -22.06 9.62 1.42
N ASP A 236 -21.79 10.78 1.98
CA ASP A 236 -22.63 11.33 3.04
C ASP A 236 -23.99 11.72 2.48
N ASN A 237 -25.03 11.31 3.19
CA ASN A 237 -26.41 11.58 2.86
C ASN A 237 -27.25 11.76 4.14
N VAL A 238 -28.42 12.37 4.00
CA VAL A 238 -29.30 12.69 5.12
C VAL A 238 -29.65 11.43 5.94
N ILE A 239 -29.81 10.28 5.29
CA ILE A 239 -30.15 9.02 5.98
C ILE A 239 -29.00 8.58 6.89
N LYS A 240 -27.73 8.75 6.46
CA LYS A 240 -26.59 8.48 7.34
C LYS A 240 -26.50 9.44 8.52
N VAL A 241 -26.82 10.70 8.30
CA VAL A 241 -26.88 11.68 9.40
C VAL A 241 -27.91 11.24 10.44
N ILE A 242 -29.11 10.90 10.00
CA ILE A 242 -30.20 10.40 10.89
C ILE A 242 -29.78 9.10 11.59
N LEU A 243 -29.23 8.12 10.86
CA LEU A 243 -28.75 6.87 11.42
C LEU A 243 -27.57 7.08 12.39
N ASN A 244 -26.75 8.10 12.14
CA ASN A 244 -25.67 8.47 13.05
C ASN A 244 -26.18 9.07 14.36
N TRP A 245 -27.34 9.65 14.34
CA TRP A 245 -27.96 10.24 15.54
C TRP A 245 -28.71 9.19 16.39
N ILE A 246 -29.34 8.20 15.74
CA ILE A 246 -30.23 7.24 16.39
C ILE A 246 -29.52 5.96 16.85
N LEU A 247 -28.47 5.49 16.11
CA LEU A 247 -27.87 4.17 16.34
C LEU A 247 -26.57 4.21 17.15
N PRO A 248 -26.39 3.34 18.17
CA PRO A 248 -25.12 3.17 18.87
C PRO A 248 -24.01 2.72 17.92
N HIS A 249 -22.76 3.15 18.19
CA HIS A 249 -21.59 2.91 17.31
C HIS A 249 -21.34 1.42 16.98
N LYS A 250 -21.59 0.51 17.91
CA LYS A 250 -21.45 -0.95 17.69
C LYS A 250 -22.45 -1.49 16.66
N PHE A 251 -23.71 -0.97 16.67
CA PHE A 251 -24.73 -1.37 15.71
C PHE A 251 -24.44 -0.86 14.30
N LYS A 252 -23.89 0.36 14.17
CA LYS A 252 -23.52 0.95 12.87
C LYS A 252 -22.50 0.09 12.12
N SER A 253 -21.48 -0.40 12.80
CA SER A 253 -20.42 -1.22 12.20
C SER A 253 -20.97 -2.56 11.71
N SER A 254 -21.85 -3.19 12.46
CA SER A 254 -22.49 -4.46 12.10
C SER A 254 -23.47 -4.30 10.94
N LEU A 255 -24.32 -3.26 10.98
CA LEU A 255 -25.26 -2.93 9.90
C LEU A 255 -24.50 -2.61 8.59
N ARG A 256 -23.47 -1.77 8.66
CA ARG A 256 -22.63 -1.46 7.51
C ARG A 256 -22.01 -2.73 6.92
N ARG A 257 -21.50 -3.65 7.75
CA ARG A 257 -20.93 -4.93 7.30
C ARG A 257 -21.96 -5.80 6.59
N ILE A 258 -23.19 -5.89 7.11
CA ILE A 258 -24.29 -6.65 6.50
C ILE A 258 -24.64 -6.03 5.14
N ILE A 259 -24.88 -4.71 5.08
CA ILE A 259 -25.23 -3.99 3.86
C ILE A 259 -24.12 -4.17 2.80
N VAL A 260 -22.85 -4.00 3.16
CA VAL A 260 -21.71 -4.21 2.25
C VAL A 260 -21.68 -5.65 1.74
N ASN A 261 -21.90 -6.65 2.59
CA ASN A 261 -21.90 -8.05 2.19
C ASN A 261 -23.04 -8.39 1.20
N ILE A 262 -24.24 -7.90 1.44
CA ILE A 262 -25.40 -8.12 0.54
C ILE A 262 -25.22 -7.35 -0.78
N SER A 263 -24.60 -6.17 -0.71
CA SER A 263 -24.43 -5.26 -1.85
C SER A 263 -23.20 -5.53 -2.68
N THR A 264 -22.38 -6.50 -2.30
CA THR A 264 -21.18 -6.87 -3.02
C THR A 264 -21.21 -8.30 -3.54
N VAL A 265 -20.55 -8.56 -4.66
CA VAL A 265 -20.31 -9.89 -5.23
C VAL A 265 -18.82 -10.14 -5.39
N LYS A 266 -18.44 -11.40 -5.53
CA LYS A 266 -17.07 -11.77 -5.87
C LYS A 266 -16.67 -11.12 -7.18
N THR A 267 -15.50 -10.49 -7.20
CA THR A 267 -14.95 -9.91 -8.43
C THR A 267 -14.63 -11.03 -9.43
N PRO A 268 -14.97 -10.88 -10.72
CA PRO A 268 -14.59 -11.85 -11.73
C PRO A 268 -13.08 -11.99 -11.83
N LYS A 269 -12.62 -13.09 -12.36
CA LYS A 269 -11.20 -13.25 -12.73
C LYS A 269 -10.86 -12.30 -13.88
N MET A 270 -9.58 -11.91 -13.98
CA MET A 270 -9.06 -11.21 -15.17
C MET A 270 -9.29 -12.08 -16.42
N LYS A 271 -9.68 -11.44 -17.53
CA LYS A 271 -9.81 -12.15 -18.80
C LYS A 271 -8.45 -12.70 -19.23
N GLU A 272 -8.45 -13.91 -19.79
CA GLU A 272 -7.20 -14.56 -20.21
C GLU A 272 -6.45 -13.76 -21.27
N LYS A 273 -7.16 -13.20 -22.25
CA LYS A 273 -6.57 -12.33 -23.27
C LYS A 273 -5.84 -11.12 -22.66
N THR A 274 -6.43 -10.50 -21.64
CA THR A 274 -5.83 -9.37 -20.92
C THR A 274 -4.60 -9.80 -20.12
N ARG A 275 -4.64 -10.98 -19.52
CA ARG A 275 -3.49 -11.55 -18.80
C ARG A 275 -2.32 -11.79 -19.74
N ILE A 276 -2.57 -12.41 -20.91
CA ILE A 276 -1.53 -12.68 -21.92
C ILE A 276 -0.91 -11.35 -22.38
N MET A 277 -1.72 -10.35 -22.69
CA MET A 277 -1.24 -9.01 -23.09
C MET A 277 -0.38 -8.37 -22.01
N LEU A 278 -0.79 -8.41 -20.74
CA LEU A 278 -0.01 -7.85 -19.64
C LEU A 278 1.29 -8.63 -19.39
N ASN A 279 1.27 -9.94 -19.46
CA ASN A 279 2.47 -10.76 -19.33
C ASN A 279 3.50 -10.44 -20.43
N GLU A 280 3.04 -10.23 -21.66
CA GLU A 280 3.92 -9.79 -22.75
C GLU A 280 4.47 -8.38 -22.51
N PHE A 281 3.62 -7.45 -22.09
CA PHE A 281 4.02 -6.08 -21.75
C PHE A 281 5.11 -6.05 -20.67
N TYR A 282 5.04 -6.90 -19.65
CA TYR A 282 6.00 -6.94 -18.55
C TYR A 282 7.22 -7.83 -18.80
N ARG A 283 7.24 -8.64 -19.87
CA ARG A 283 8.25 -9.66 -20.12
C ARG A 283 9.68 -9.14 -19.99
N GLN A 284 9.99 -8.03 -20.66
CA GLN A 284 11.33 -7.46 -20.64
C GLN A 284 11.73 -6.93 -19.26
N ASP A 285 10.80 -6.27 -18.56
CA ASP A 285 11.02 -5.74 -17.22
C ASP A 285 11.29 -6.86 -16.22
N ILE A 286 10.47 -7.91 -16.26
CA ILE A 286 10.63 -9.10 -15.40
C ILE A 286 11.97 -9.78 -15.66
N THR A 287 12.37 -9.94 -16.93
CA THR A 287 13.65 -10.56 -17.30
C THR A 287 14.83 -9.77 -16.75
N LYS A 288 14.79 -8.44 -16.88
CA LYS A 288 15.84 -7.57 -16.30
C LYS A 288 15.85 -7.63 -14.78
N LEU A 289 14.68 -7.62 -14.16
CA LEU A 289 14.54 -7.71 -12.70
C LEU A 289 15.07 -9.05 -12.17
N ALA A 290 14.74 -10.17 -12.82
CA ALA A 290 15.22 -11.50 -12.45
C ALA A 290 16.75 -11.58 -12.46
N LYS A 291 17.38 -11.04 -13.51
CA LYS A 291 18.85 -10.92 -13.59
C LYS A 291 19.42 -10.05 -12.46
N LEU A 292 18.82 -8.89 -12.17
CA LEU A 292 19.26 -7.99 -11.09
C LEU A 292 19.19 -8.66 -9.71
N LEU A 293 18.22 -9.56 -9.51
CA LEU A 293 17.97 -10.24 -8.25
C LEU A 293 18.60 -11.64 -8.16
N ASN A 294 19.33 -12.09 -9.20
CA ASN A 294 19.88 -13.44 -9.31
C ASN A 294 18.81 -14.54 -9.08
N LYS A 295 17.60 -14.29 -9.60
CA LYS A 295 16.48 -15.24 -9.57
C LYS A 295 16.14 -15.72 -10.99
N ASN A 296 15.86 -17.02 -11.12
CA ASN A 296 15.38 -17.64 -12.36
C ASN A 296 13.85 -17.49 -12.50
#